data_a53f7905e8008198db3b59393b48c088
#
_entry.id   a53f7905e8008198db3b59393b48c088
#
_cell.length_a   1.000
_cell.length_b   1.000
_cell.length_c   1.000
_cell.angle_alpha   90.00
_cell.angle_beta   90.00
_cell.angle_gamma   90.00
#
_symmetry.space_group_name_H-M   'P 1'
#
loop_
_entity.id
_entity.type
_entity.pdbx_description
1 polymer ?
#
loop_
_entity_poly.entity_id
_entity_poly.type
_entity_poly.pdbx_seq_one_letter_code
_entity_poly.pdbx_strand_id
1 'polypeptide(L)'
;GADEDAAYIISWLEAFELEGIHLFSSIQKKIDSNFNGALENNKLTNKINLEKRSCLMMGPGLIDFLNFHTLKNNQIDIEFQNCSDPLFLIPLLYRAVKKNIFSKIINQNKIYSVLSKNEIFIHNDIKNNDCANFVLSLSTNEYQISKEVKSLDYNILNINISNGLNPNQSSWDKISDLAFRTFVPESEESREKGAGGGDAND
;
A
#
# COMPACT_ATOMS: atom_id res chain seq x y z
N GLY A 1 3.99 -4.06 -12.73
CA GLY A 1 3.45 -5.31 -12.15
C GLY A 1 3.31 -5.24 -10.65
N ALA A 2 3.07 -6.38 -10.00
CA ALA A 2 2.86 -6.45 -8.54
C ALA A 2 4.07 -5.96 -7.74
N ASP A 3 5.27 -6.15 -8.26
CA ASP A 3 6.53 -5.66 -7.71
C ASP A 3 6.63 -4.12 -7.74
N GLU A 4 6.21 -3.49 -8.82
CA GLU A 4 6.18 -2.03 -8.93
C GLU A 4 5.15 -1.42 -7.97
N ASP A 5 3.98 -2.04 -7.82
CA ASP A 5 2.97 -1.61 -6.87
C ASP A 5 3.47 -1.75 -5.42
N ALA A 6 4.12 -2.86 -5.08
CA ALA A 6 4.70 -3.06 -3.76
C ALA A 6 5.80 -2.03 -3.47
N ALA A 7 6.71 -1.80 -4.42
CA ALA A 7 7.75 -0.77 -4.31
C ALA A 7 7.16 0.63 -4.10
N TYR A 8 6.12 0.98 -4.86
CA TYR A 8 5.41 2.25 -4.70
C TYR A 8 4.80 2.38 -3.30
N ILE A 9 4.07 1.35 -2.83
CA ILE A 9 3.41 1.39 -1.54
C ILE A 9 4.42 1.59 -0.42
N ILE A 10 5.51 0.81 -0.43
CA ILE A 10 6.55 0.86 0.62
C ILE A 10 7.27 2.21 0.60
N SER A 11 7.71 2.68 -0.58
CA SER A 11 8.42 3.96 -0.72
C SER A 11 7.53 5.16 -0.37
N TRP A 12 6.24 5.11 -0.69
CA TRP A 12 5.29 6.16 -0.32
C TRP A 12 5.14 6.25 1.21
N LEU A 13 4.98 5.10 1.89
CA LEU A 13 4.88 5.06 3.35
C LEU A 13 6.16 5.58 4.01
N GLU A 14 7.33 5.22 3.49
CA GLU A 14 8.61 5.72 3.98
C GLU A 14 8.72 7.24 3.79
N ALA A 15 8.37 7.75 2.60
CA ALA A 15 8.39 9.18 2.30
C ALA A 15 7.38 9.98 3.14
N PHE A 16 6.29 9.34 3.59
CA PHE A 16 5.30 9.95 4.47
C PHE A 16 5.59 9.74 5.96
N GLU A 17 6.80 9.28 6.32
CA GLU A 17 7.25 9.03 7.71
C GLU A 17 6.42 7.96 8.45
N LEU A 18 5.89 7.00 7.69
CA LEU A 18 5.10 5.88 8.20
C LEU A 18 5.90 4.57 8.26
N GLU A 19 7.23 4.67 8.18
CA GLU A 19 8.16 3.55 8.34
C GLU A 19 7.86 2.35 7.41
N GLY A 20 7.60 2.62 6.12
CA GLY A 20 7.17 1.61 5.14
C GLY A 20 8.15 0.46 5.00
N ILE A 21 9.46 0.73 5.03
CA ILE A 21 10.52 -0.27 4.96
C ILE A 21 10.55 -1.13 6.21
N HIS A 22 10.37 -0.53 7.39
CA HIS A 22 10.28 -1.29 8.65
C HIS A 22 9.06 -2.21 8.65
N LEU A 23 7.89 -1.69 8.26
CA LEU A 23 6.66 -2.46 8.16
C LEU A 23 6.83 -3.64 7.21
N PHE A 24 7.36 -3.42 6.01
CA PHE A 24 7.62 -4.51 5.07
C PHE A 24 8.61 -5.54 5.60
N SER A 25 9.71 -5.10 6.21
CA SER A 25 10.70 -6.01 6.80
C SER A 25 10.13 -6.92 7.89
N SER A 26 9.08 -6.46 8.58
CA SER A 26 8.43 -7.24 9.64
C SER A 26 7.50 -8.34 9.10
N ILE A 27 6.89 -8.12 7.92
CA ILE A 27 5.89 -9.04 7.35
C ILE A 27 6.42 -9.91 6.21
N GLN A 28 7.63 -9.66 5.68
CA GLN A 28 8.18 -10.35 4.51
C GLN A 28 8.13 -11.88 4.62
N LYS A 29 8.51 -12.44 5.79
CA LYS A 29 8.47 -13.89 6.02
C LYS A 29 7.05 -14.45 6.00
N LYS A 30 6.07 -13.69 6.51
CA LYS A 30 4.67 -14.06 6.49
C LYS A 30 4.12 -14.08 5.07
N ILE A 31 4.49 -13.10 4.24
CA ILE A 31 4.11 -13.06 2.83
C ILE A 31 4.73 -14.23 2.07
N ASP A 32 6.02 -14.48 2.26
CA ASP A 32 6.79 -15.55 1.59
C ASP A 32 6.19 -16.94 1.90
N SER A 33 5.76 -17.19 3.14
CA SER A 33 5.25 -18.50 3.58
C SER A 33 3.75 -18.71 3.35
N ASN A 34 2.95 -17.65 3.27
CA ASN A 34 1.48 -17.72 3.29
C ASN A 34 0.81 -16.98 2.13
N PHE A 35 1.44 -16.97 0.96
CA PHE A 35 0.81 -16.34 -0.21
C PHE A 35 -0.36 -17.19 -0.72
N ASN A 36 -1.58 -16.70 -0.53
CA ASN A 36 -2.83 -17.39 -0.88
C ASN A 36 -3.46 -16.87 -2.20
N GLY A 37 -2.70 -16.13 -3.02
CA GLY A 37 -3.20 -15.59 -4.28
C GLY A 37 -4.16 -14.40 -4.13
N ALA A 38 -4.83 -14.04 -5.21
CA ALA A 38 -5.81 -12.98 -5.25
C ALA A 38 -7.14 -13.39 -4.61
N LEU A 39 -7.93 -12.39 -4.15
CA LEU A 39 -9.32 -12.62 -3.75
C LEU A 39 -10.16 -12.90 -5.00
N GLU A 40 -10.90 -13.98 -4.99
CA GLU A 40 -11.92 -14.25 -6.02
C GLU A 40 -13.18 -13.44 -5.73
N ASN A 41 -13.19 -12.17 -6.09
CA ASN A 41 -14.32 -11.28 -5.87
C ASN A 41 -14.76 -10.64 -7.20
N ASN A 42 -15.74 -11.24 -7.83
CA ASN A 42 -16.28 -10.76 -9.11
C ASN A 42 -17.51 -9.84 -8.94
N LYS A 43 -17.99 -9.64 -7.70
CA LYS A 43 -19.17 -8.82 -7.41
C LYS A 43 -18.91 -7.90 -6.21
N LEU A 44 -19.36 -6.65 -6.33
CA LEU A 44 -19.37 -5.74 -5.21
C LEU A 44 -20.37 -6.23 -4.15
N THR A 45 -19.90 -6.39 -2.93
CA THR A 45 -20.70 -6.68 -1.74
C THR A 45 -20.39 -5.64 -0.67
N ASN A 46 -21.33 -5.41 0.22
CA ASN A 46 -21.13 -4.47 1.33
C ASN A 46 -20.16 -4.98 2.39
N LYS A 47 -19.73 -6.24 2.27
CA LYS A 47 -18.83 -6.90 3.21
C LYS A 47 -17.86 -7.81 2.46
N ILE A 48 -16.57 -7.63 2.75
CA ILE A 48 -15.48 -8.40 2.14
C ILE A 48 -14.60 -8.96 3.26
N ASN A 49 -14.49 -10.29 3.32
CA ASN A 49 -13.53 -10.96 4.18
C ASN A 49 -12.19 -11.08 3.43
N LEU A 50 -11.16 -10.46 3.96
CA LEU A 50 -9.81 -10.45 3.37
C LEU A 50 -8.98 -11.68 3.78
N GLU A 51 -9.52 -12.56 4.64
CA GLU A 51 -8.91 -13.85 5.02
C GLU A 51 -7.47 -13.73 5.55
N LYS A 52 -7.13 -12.60 6.18
CA LYS A 52 -5.78 -12.24 6.62
C LYS A 52 -4.74 -12.16 5.50
N ARG A 53 -5.17 -11.99 4.24
CA ARG A 53 -4.26 -11.74 3.12
C ARG A 53 -3.61 -10.38 3.26
N SER A 54 -2.38 -10.27 2.80
CA SER A 54 -1.63 -9.02 2.85
C SER A 54 -2.24 -7.94 1.94
N CYS A 55 -2.52 -6.76 2.50
CA CYS A 55 -2.94 -5.60 1.72
C CYS A 55 -1.85 -5.09 0.78
N LEU A 56 -0.58 -5.41 1.02
CA LEU A 56 0.50 -5.11 0.09
C LEU A 56 0.32 -5.87 -1.23
N MET A 57 -0.08 -7.13 -1.16
CA MET A 57 -0.17 -8.00 -2.34
C MET A 57 -1.51 -7.85 -3.07
N MET A 58 -2.62 -7.81 -2.34
CA MET A 58 -3.95 -7.78 -2.95
C MET A 58 -4.54 -6.39 -3.09
N GLY A 59 -4.00 -5.42 -2.34
CA GLY A 59 -4.53 -4.05 -2.26
C GLY A 59 -4.66 -3.37 -3.61
N PRO A 60 -3.68 -3.42 -4.53
CA PRO A 60 -3.77 -2.76 -5.82
C PRO A 60 -5.02 -3.17 -6.61
N GLY A 61 -5.23 -4.45 -6.85
CA GLY A 61 -6.42 -4.95 -7.55
C GLY A 61 -7.72 -4.66 -6.83
N LEU A 62 -7.72 -4.77 -5.49
CA LEU A 62 -8.89 -4.47 -4.67
C LEU A 62 -9.29 -2.99 -4.78
N ILE A 63 -8.36 -2.08 -4.62
CA ILE A 63 -8.65 -0.63 -4.68
C ILE A 63 -9.06 -0.21 -6.09
N ASP A 64 -8.46 -0.77 -7.14
CA ASP A 64 -8.89 -0.48 -8.52
C ASP A 64 -10.33 -0.96 -8.78
N PHE A 65 -10.69 -2.16 -8.29
CA PHE A 65 -12.05 -2.66 -8.35
C PHE A 65 -13.03 -1.74 -7.61
N LEU A 66 -12.70 -1.29 -6.40
CA LEU A 66 -13.55 -0.40 -5.61
C LEU A 66 -13.64 1.01 -6.24
N ASN A 67 -12.56 1.52 -6.80
CA ASN A 67 -12.55 2.81 -7.52
C ASN A 67 -13.52 2.78 -8.71
N PHE A 68 -13.52 1.70 -9.50
CA PHE A 68 -14.48 1.53 -10.61
C PHE A 68 -15.92 1.61 -10.10
N HIS A 69 -16.26 0.92 -9.01
CA HIS A 69 -17.59 0.96 -8.44
C HIS A 69 -17.94 2.31 -7.81
N THR A 70 -16.98 3.01 -7.22
CA THR A 70 -17.18 4.36 -6.68
C THR A 70 -17.52 5.35 -7.78
N LEU A 71 -16.82 5.31 -8.90
CA LEU A 71 -17.11 6.19 -10.06
C LEU A 71 -18.51 5.93 -10.63
N LYS A 72 -18.98 4.69 -10.57
CA LYS A 72 -20.33 4.32 -11.05
C LYS A 72 -21.45 4.74 -10.10
N ASN A 73 -21.20 4.67 -8.79
CA ASN A 73 -22.23 4.86 -7.75
C ASN A 73 -22.08 6.17 -6.98
N ASN A 74 -21.05 6.98 -7.25
CA ASN A 74 -20.60 8.19 -6.54
C ASN A 74 -20.11 7.94 -5.11
N GLN A 75 -20.59 6.93 -4.41
CA GLN A 75 -20.16 6.53 -3.08
C GLN A 75 -20.38 5.03 -2.88
N ILE A 76 -19.46 4.40 -2.14
CA ILE A 76 -19.58 3.04 -1.62
C ILE A 76 -19.03 2.97 -0.20
N ASP A 77 -19.65 2.12 0.61
CA ASP A 77 -19.20 1.80 1.98
C ASP A 77 -19.03 0.29 2.08
N ILE A 78 -17.84 -0.17 2.39
CA ILE A 78 -17.50 -1.60 2.44
C ILE A 78 -16.96 -1.96 3.81
N GLU A 79 -17.57 -2.93 4.48
CA GLU A 79 -17.05 -3.54 5.70
C GLU A 79 -15.96 -4.55 5.34
N PHE A 80 -14.72 -4.24 5.68
CA PHE A 80 -13.62 -5.19 5.60
C PHE A 80 -13.48 -5.99 6.89
N GLN A 81 -13.26 -7.29 6.73
CA GLN A 81 -12.98 -8.21 7.83
C GLN A 81 -11.64 -8.90 7.61
N ASN A 82 -10.94 -9.16 8.70
CA ASN A 82 -9.66 -9.85 8.69
C ASN A 82 -8.65 -9.24 7.70
N CYS A 83 -8.55 -7.91 7.69
CA CYS A 83 -7.57 -7.19 6.89
C CYS A 83 -6.19 -7.29 7.55
N SER A 84 -5.21 -7.86 6.86
CA SER A 84 -3.83 -7.84 7.32
C SER A 84 -3.12 -6.59 6.82
N ASP A 85 -2.45 -5.91 7.75
CA ASP A 85 -1.60 -4.75 7.47
C ASP A 85 -2.32 -3.61 6.72
N PRO A 86 -3.43 -3.05 7.27
CA PRO A 86 -4.29 -2.08 6.58
C PRO A 86 -3.58 -0.78 6.19
N LEU A 87 -2.43 -0.47 6.79
CA LEU A 87 -1.64 0.72 6.47
C LEU A 87 -1.17 0.71 5.01
N PHE A 88 -0.96 -0.46 4.40
CA PHE A 88 -0.60 -0.57 2.99
C PHE A 88 -1.70 -0.12 2.02
N LEU A 89 -2.94 0.04 2.48
CA LEU A 89 -4.01 0.62 1.64
C LEU A 89 -3.87 2.13 1.46
N ILE A 90 -3.23 2.84 2.39
CA ILE A 90 -3.17 4.31 2.37
C ILE A 90 -2.53 4.87 1.09
N PRO A 91 -1.37 4.38 0.61
CA PRO A 91 -0.78 4.86 -0.65
C PRO A 91 -1.67 4.62 -1.87
N LEU A 92 -2.42 3.53 -1.88
CA LEU A 92 -3.35 3.21 -2.96
C LEU A 92 -4.57 4.13 -2.93
N LEU A 93 -5.09 4.45 -1.75
CA LEU A 93 -6.14 5.44 -1.55
C LEU A 93 -5.66 6.84 -1.95
N TYR A 94 -4.38 7.18 -1.72
CA TYR A 94 -3.79 8.42 -2.23
C TYR A 94 -3.74 8.46 -3.76
N ARG A 95 -3.43 7.34 -4.44
CA ARG A 95 -3.58 7.27 -5.91
C ARG A 95 -5.02 7.54 -6.35
N ALA A 96 -6.01 7.11 -5.57
CA ALA A 96 -7.42 7.37 -5.87
C ALA A 96 -7.79 8.85 -5.72
N VAL A 97 -7.19 9.58 -4.76
CA VAL A 97 -7.37 11.03 -4.62
C VAL A 97 -6.99 11.78 -5.89
N LYS A 98 -5.93 11.37 -6.59
CA LYS A 98 -5.53 11.94 -7.89
C LYS A 98 -6.57 11.71 -8.99
N LYS A 99 -7.48 10.77 -8.80
CA LYS A 99 -8.64 10.48 -9.67
C LYS A 99 -9.94 11.09 -9.12
N ASN A 100 -9.87 12.01 -8.12
CA ASN A 100 -10.98 12.61 -7.40
C ASN A 100 -11.89 11.57 -6.70
N ILE A 101 -11.28 10.53 -6.15
CA ILE A 101 -11.93 9.58 -5.27
C ILE A 101 -11.32 9.74 -3.89
N PHE A 102 -12.12 10.15 -2.93
CA PHE A 102 -11.72 10.42 -1.56
C PHE A 102 -12.10 9.27 -0.66
N SER A 103 -11.41 9.11 0.46
CA SER A 103 -11.61 7.94 1.32
C SER A 103 -11.65 8.27 2.80
N LYS A 104 -12.35 7.41 3.54
CA LYS A 104 -12.41 7.43 4.99
C LYS A 104 -12.39 6.00 5.51
N ILE A 105 -11.53 5.71 6.49
CA ILE A 105 -11.48 4.45 7.20
C ILE A 105 -12.00 4.66 8.62
N ILE A 106 -12.98 3.86 9.01
CA ILE A 106 -13.62 3.89 10.32
C ILE A 106 -13.53 2.51 10.97
N ASN A 107 -13.06 2.46 12.20
CA ASN A 107 -13.07 1.25 13.02
C ASN A 107 -13.71 1.56 14.39
N GLN A 108 -14.71 0.78 14.79
CA GLN A 108 -15.42 0.93 16.07
C GLN A 108 -15.83 2.40 16.37
N ASN A 109 -16.43 3.06 15.38
CA ASN A 109 -16.84 4.48 15.43
C ASN A 109 -15.69 5.50 15.55
N LYS A 110 -14.43 5.05 15.44
CA LYS A 110 -13.25 5.91 15.44
C LYS A 110 -12.73 6.08 14.02
N ILE A 111 -12.46 7.31 13.63
CA ILE A 111 -11.85 7.60 12.31
C ILE A 111 -10.37 7.25 12.37
N TYR A 112 -9.94 6.32 11.52
CA TYR A 112 -8.55 5.89 11.40
C TYR A 112 -7.80 6.67 10.33
N SER A 113 -8.45 7.00 9.24
CA SER A 113 -7.88 7.89 8.24
C SER A 113 -8.97 8.61 7.45
N VAL A 114 -8.63 9.80 6.96
CA VAL A 114 -9.38 10.54 5.96
C VAL A 114 -8.38 11.05 4.92
N LEU A 115 -8.62 10.74 3.66
CA LEU A 115 -7.85 11.26 2.54
C LEU A 115 -8.74 12.21 1.75
N SER A 116 -8.37 13.50 1.77
CA SER A 116 -9.03 14.56 1.01
C SER A 116 -8.11 15.08 -0.10
N LYS A 117 -8.50 16.12 -0.79
CA LYS A 117 -7.78 16.61 -1.98
C LYS A 117 -6.34 17.06 -1.68
N ASN A 118 -6.15 17.78 -0.57
CA ASN A 118 -4.89 18.45 -0.27
C ASN A 118 -4.20 17.90 0.98
N GLU A 119 -4.90 17.17 1.81
CA GLU A 119 -4.43 16.75 3.11
C GLU A 119 -4.92 15.37 3.50
N ILE A 120 -4.23 14.76 4.43
CA ILE A 120 -4.54 13.45 4.99
C ILE A 120 -4.53 13.52 6.52
N PHE A 121 -5.49 12.86 7.13
CA PHE A 121 -5.47 12.49 8.53
C PHE A 121 -5.22 10.99 8.66
N ILE A 122 -4.27 10.61 9.53
CA ILE A 122 -3.99 9.21 9.89
C ILE A 122 -3.88 9.12 11.42
N HIS A 123 -4.71 8.26 12.00
CA HIS A 123 -4.65 7.96 13.43
C HIS A 123 -3.52 6.97 13.72
N ASN A 124 -2.77 7.18 14.80
CA ASN A 124 -1.62 6.35 15.15
C ASN A 124 -1.97 4.86 15.35
N ASP A 125 -3.17 4.56 15.82
CA ASP A 125 -3.60 3.17 16.08
C ASP A 125 -3.62 2.30 14.81
N ILE A 126 -3.73 2.88 13.61
CA ILE A 126 -3.70 2.10 12.36
C ILE A 126 -2.36 1.42 12.14
N LYS A 127 -1.28 1.99 12.69
CA LYS A 127 0.08 1.46 12.57
C LYS A 127 0.29 0.15 13.34
N ASN A 128 -0.52 -0.10 14.37
CA ASN A 128 -0.32 -1.19 15.32
C ASN A 128 -1.27 -2.38 15.08
N ASN A 129 -2.07 -2.35 14.01
CA ASN A 129 -3.05 -3.39 13.74
C ASN A 129 -2.54 -4.37 12.69
N ASP A 130 -2.00 -5.51 13.13
CA ASP A 130 -1.61 -6.62 12.23
C ASP A 130 -2.82 -7.19 11.48
N CYS A 131 -4.00 -7.15 12.10
CA CYS A 131 -5.25 -7.58 11.50
C CYS A 131 -6.42 -6.75 12.03
N ALA A 132 -7.18 -6.13 11.14
CA ALA A 132 -8.26 -5.23 11.51
C ALA A 132 -9.56 -5.51 10.76
N ASN A 133 -10.67 -5.16 11.45
CA ASN A 133 -11.98 -4.99 10.83
C ASN A 133 -12.28 -3.49 10.78
N PHE A 134 -12.74 -2.99 9.65
CA PHE A 134 -13.07 -1.58 9.48
C PHE A 134 -14.04 -1.36 8.33
N VAL A 135 -14.65 -0.19 8.30
CA VAL A 135 -15.41 0.28 7.14
C VAL A 135 -14.53 1.21 6.32
N LEU A 136 -14.38 0.89 5.04
CA LEU A 136 -13.80 1.78 4.04
C LEU A 136 -14.94 2.46 3.28
N SER A 137 -15.01 3.77 3.39
CA SER A 137 -15.90 4.63 2.61
C SER A 137 -15.10 5.29 1.49
N LEU A 138 -15.57 5.14 0.26
CA LEU A 138 -15.02 5.82 -0.92
C LEU A 138 -16.10 6.71 -1.53
N SER A 139 -15.73 7.93 -1.93
CA SER A 139 -16.69 8.90 -2.50
C SER A 139 -16.03 9.81 -3.53
N THR A 140 -16.80 10.24 -4.54
CA THR A 140 -16.41 11.32 -5.46
C THR A 140 -16.59 12.71 -4.82
N ASN A 141 -17.31 12.80 -3.71
CA ASN A 141 -17.40 14.00 -2.89
C ASN A 141 -16.34 13.96 -1.79
N GLU A 142 -15.67 15.10 -1.58
CA GLU A 142 -14.59 15.22 -0.62
C GLU A 142 -15.09 15.07 0.83
N TYR A 143 -14.39 14.29 1.63
CA TYR A 143 -14.61 14.22 3.06
C TYR A 143 -13.92 15.39 3.77
N GLN A 144 -14.63 16.03 4.70
CA GLN A 144 -14.06 17.10 5.53
C GLN A 144 -13.24 16.48 6.67
N ILE A 145 -12.03 16.98 6.86
CA ILE A 145 -11.22 16.66 8.03
C ILE A 145 -11.58 17.67 9.14
N SER A 146 -11.88 17.16 10.33
CA SER A 146 -12.16 18.02 11.47
C SER A 146 -10.96 18.90 11.79
N LYS A 147 -11.19 20.18 12.08
CA LYS A 147 -10.13 21.12 12.50
C LYS A 147 -9.49 20.77 13.85
N GLU A 148 -10.10 19.87 14.60
CA GLU A 148 -9.61 19.39 15.90
C GLU A 148 -8.54 18.30 15.78
N VAL A 149 -8.37 17.71 14.59
CA VAL A 149 -7.37 16.68 14.35
C VAL A 149 -6.20 17.23 13.51
N LYS A 150 -4.99 16.79 13.84
CA LYS A 150 -3.81 17.17 13.08
C LYS A 150 -3.81 16.42 11.75
N SER A 151 -4.05 17.14 10.67
CA SER A 151 -3.84 16.65 9.30
C SER A 151 -2.42 16.96 8.83
N LEU A 152 -1.98 16.27 7.80
CA LEU A 152 -0.71 16.47 7.12
C LEU A 152 -0.96 16.83 5.66
N ASP A 153 -0.18 17.78 5.15
CA ASP A 153 -0.17 18.14 3.74
C ASP A 153 0.63 17.11 2.93
N TYR A 154 0.18 16.78 1.72
CA TYR A 154 0.90 15.86 0.84
C TYR A 154 2.26 16.39 0.35
N ASN A 155 2.57 17.68 0.52
CA ASN A 155 3.88 18.25 0.18
C ASN A 155 5.04 17.60 0.94
N ILE A 156 4.79 16.97 2.08
CA ILE A 156 5.80 16.22 2.83
C ILE A 156 6.44 15.13 1.98
N LEU A 157 5.68 14.50 1.07
CA LEU A 157 6.20 13.50 0.13
C LEU A 157 7.31 14.09 -0.77
N ASN A 158 7.03 15.25 -1.37
CA ASN A 158 7.97 15.90 -2.27
C ASN A 158 9.23 16.36 -1.53
N ILE A 159 9.07 16.88 -0.32
CA ILE A 159 10.18 17.32 0.53
C ILE A 159 11.08 16.14 0.88
N ASN A 160 10.49 15.05 1.39
CA ASN A 160 11.26 13.89 1.84
C ASN A 160 11.91 13.15 0.67
N ILE A 161 11.23 13.02 -0.48
CA ILE A 161 11.83 12.43 -1.69
C ILE A 161 13.01 13.29 -2.18
N SER A 162 12.89 14.62 -2.18
CA SER A 162 13.96 15.51 -2.62
C SER A 162 15.17 15.50 -1.69
N ASN A 163 14.94 15.33 -0.39
CA ASN A 163 16.01 15.25 0.62
C ASN A 163 16.67 13.88 0.70
N GLY A 164 16.10 12.87 0.06
CA GLY A 164 16.46 11.46 0.19
C GLY A 164 15.77 10.80 1.40
N LEU A 165 15.40 9.55 1.24
CA LEU A 165 14.79 8.74 2.31
C LEU A 165 15.91 8.20 3.22
N ASN A 166 15.63 8.16 4.52
CA ASN A 166 16.57 7.64 5.52
C ASN A 166 15.91 6.55 6.37
N PRO A 167 15.72 5.36 5.80
CA PRO A 167 15.07 4.26 6.48
C PRO A 167 15.89 3.75 7.67
N ASN A 168 15.22 3.05 8.59
CA ASN A 168 15.91 2.35 9.66
C ASN A 168 16.90 1.34 9.10
N GLN A 169 18.19 1.46 9.47
CA GLN A 169 19.29 0.65 8.91
C GLN A 169 19.05 -0.85 9.06
N SER A 170 18.63 -1.31 10.23
CA SER A 170 18.36 -2.74 10.48
C SER A 170 17.24 -3.30 9.58
N SER A 171 16.24 -2.50 9.29
CA SER A 171 15.14 -2.88 8.38
C SER A 171 15.60 -2.87 6.93
N TRP A 172 16.42 -1.90 6.55
CA TRP A 172 17.05 -1.82 5.23
C TRP A 172 17.94 -3.03 4.95
N ASP A 173 18.79 -3.41 5.90
CA ASP A 173 19.69 -4.56 5.77
C ASP A 173 18.90 -5.86 5.51
N LYS A 174 17.80 -6.09 6.26
CA LYS A 174 16.93 -7.26 6.04
C LYS A 174 16.31 -7.30 4.64
N ILE A 175 15.91 -6.15 4.10
CA ILE A 175 15.34 -6.06 2.75
C ILE A 175 16.43 -6.24 1.71
N SER A 176 17.61 -5.68 1.93
CA SER A 176 18.77 -5.87 1.06
C SER A 176 19.15 -7.35 0.95
N ASP A 177 19.20 -8.07 2.08
CA ASP A 177 19.44 -9.52 2.08
C ASP A 177 18.38 -10.30 1.27
N LEU A 178 17.11 -9.86 1.33
CA LEU A 178 16.06 -10.44 0.50
C LEU A 178 16.32 -10.18 -0.99
N ALA A 179 16.68 -8.95 -1.35
CA ALA A 179 16.99 -8.58 -2.73
C ALA A 179 18.17 -9.39 -3.29
N PHE A 180 19.22 -9.60 -2.49
CA PHE A 180 20.37 -10.43 -2.91
C PHE A 180 19.97 -11.87 -3.27
N ARG A 181 18.94 -12.44 -2.65
CA ARG A 181 18.45 -13.78 -2.99
C ARG A 181 17.79 -13.86 -4.37
N THR A 182 17.34 -12.74 -4.90
CA THR A 182 16.72 -12.66 -6.24
C THR A 182 17.73 -12.38 -7.35
N PHE A 183 18.95 -11.96 -7.01
CA PHE A 183 20.02 -11.81 -7.99
C PHE A 183 20.53 -13.18 -8.41
N VAL A 184 20.41 -13.47 -9.69
CA VAL A 184 21.12 -14.62 -10.30
C VAL A 184 22.61 -14.27 -10.29
N PRO A 185 23.47 -15.07 -9.64
CA PRO A 185 24.92 -14.84 -9.72
C PRO A 185 25.35 -14.79 -11.18
N GLU A 186 26.15 -13.81 -11.53
CA GLU A 186 26.76 -13.74 -12.85
C GLU A 186 27.66 -14.95 -13.04
N SER A 187 27.27 -15.90 -13.89
CA SER A 187 28.06 -17.07 -14.26
C SER A 187 28.41 -17.00 -15.75
N GLU A 188 29.53 -17.60 -16.16
CA GLU A 188 29.90 -17.71 -17.56
C GLU A 188 28.75 -18.34 -18.36
N GLU A 189 28.08 -19.33 -17.81
CA GLU A 189 26.93 -20.00 -18.41
C GLU A 189 25.71 -19.06 -18.60
N SER A 190 25.49 -18.09 -17.72
CA SER A 190 24.41 -17.09 -17.87
C SER A 190 24.76 -16.04 -18.92
N ARG A 191 26.04 -15.73 -19.12
CA ARG A 191 26.52 -14.86 -20.20
C ARG A 191 26.41 -15.53 -21.54
N GLU A 192 26.80 -16.80 -21.67
CA GLU A 192 26.71 -17.59 -22.92
C GLU A 192 25.27 -17.84 -23.37
N LYS A 193 24.31 -17.94 -22.40
CA LYS A 193 22.87 -18.15 -22.68
C LYS A 193 22.08 -16.86 -22.89
N GLY A 194 22.72 -15.69 -22.95
CA GLY A 194 22.11 -14.42 -23.33
C GLY A 194 21.29 -13.72 -22.24
N ALA A 195 21.39 -14.16 -20.98
CA ALA A 195 20.82 -13.43 -19.87
C ALA A 195 21.76 -12.26 -19.47
N GLY A 196 21.81 -11.19 -20.27
CA GLY A 196 22.55 -9.97 -19.98
C GLY A 196 23.75 -9.65 -20.89
N GLY A 197 23.99 -10.41 -21.94
CA GLY A 197 25.03 -10.14 -22.92
C GLY A 197 24.43 -9.69 -24.25
N GLY A 198 24.26 -8.38 -24.47
CA GLY A 198 24.23 -7.84 -25.81
C GLY A 198 25.63 -8.00 -26.39
N ASP A 199 25.75 -8.64 -27.56
CA ASP A 199 27.00 -8.64 -28.31
C ASP A 199 27.47 -7.22 -28.56
N ALA A 200 28.68 -6.91 -28.19
CA ALA A 200 29.30 -5.60 -28.41
C ALA A 200 29.71 -5.35 -29.88
N ASN A 201 29.11 -6.06 -30.81
CA ASN A 201 29.33 -5.97 -32.25
C ASN A 201 28.03 -6.08 -33.05
N ASP A 202 27.25 -4.99 -33.05
CA ASP A 202 26.39 -4.58 -34.16
C ASP A 202 26.34 -3.04 -34.22
#